data_b57811f2e01384d5f1a249a54d984d1d
#
_entry.id   b57811f2e01384d5f1a249a54d984d1d
#
_cell.length_a   1.000
_cell.length_b   1.000
_cell.length_c   1.000
_cell.angle_alpha   90.00
_cell.angle_beta   90.00
_cell.angle_gamma   90.00
#
_symmetry.space_group_name_H-M   'P 1'
#
loop_
_entity.id
_entity.type
_entity.pdbx_description
1 polymer ?
#
loop_
_entity_poly.entity_id
_entity_poly.type
_entity_poly.pdbx_seq_one_letter_code
_entity_poly.pdbx_strand_id
1 'polypeptide(L)'
;MRIFTCERQYEAMMTCIYDAWSYALSAGHENVRLMPEPVYQPSLFEEYVHIDADEEKVKKVTRSIQSKIGMDAYIHIYYACLSKEDTLDDIYRFLRVGFRMGKPVMQALSVPEVLRMMEIRRNVGNEAHYFREFARFHSIDNQVYVCHLEPKNDVITLVAEHFADRMPSEYFMIIDDNRSYAVIHDLKDTEAYHKLSIRQLEPAELQKLKQTEEYPDAYRGLWKTFFDTIGIEQRRNPKCQRNLMPIRMRKHTVEFMDE
;
A
#
# COMPACT_ATOMS: atom_id res chain seq x y z
N MET A 1 16.89 26.58 -4.33
CA MET A 1 16.35 25.50 -3.48
C MET A 1 16.83 24.19 -4.06
N ARG A 2 17.17 23.20 -3.22
CA ARG A 2 17.60 21.87 -3.70
C ARG A 2 16.45 20.87 -3.51
N ILE A 3 16.13 20.13 -4.57
CA ILE A 3 15.07 19.12 -4.59
C ILE A 3 15.72 17.75 -4.67
N PHE A 4 15.47 16.94 -3.65
CA PHE A 4 15.90 15.54 -3.63
C PHE A 4 14.79 14.67 -4.22
N THR A 5 15.15 13.81 -5.18
CA THR A 5 14.19 12.94 -5.87
C THR A 5 14.57 11.47 -5.68
N CYS A 6 13.59 10.59 -5.68
CA CYS A 6 13.81 9.15 -5.59
C CYS A 6 12.59 8.39 -6.15
N GLU A 7 12.76 7.11 -6.37
CA GLU A 7 11.66 6.21 -6.69
C GLU A 7 10.65 6.11 -5.55
N ARG A 8 9.40 5.72 -5.90
CA ARG A 8 8.29 5.53 -4.94
C ARG A 8 8.36 4.18 -4.21
N GLN A 9 9.51 3.87 -3.64
CA GLN A 9 9.74 2.68 -2.83
C GLN A 9 10.17 3.10 -1.44
N TYR A 10 9.81 2.33 -0.43
CA TYR A 10 10.11 2.66 0.97
C TYR A 10 11.61 2.92 1.18
N GLU A 11 12.47 2.06 0.64
CA GLU A 11 13.93 2.13 0.79
C GLU A 11 14.51 3.41 0.14
N ALA A 12 14.06 3.73 -1.06
CA ALA A 12 14.47 4.93 -1.77
C ALA A 12 14.01 6.20 -1.04
N MET A 13 12.74 6.22 -0.57
CA MET A 13 12.17 7.33 0.17
C MET A 13 12.91 7.58 1.50
N MET A 14 13.22 6.52 2.27
CA MET A 14 13.97 6.65 3.52
C MET A 14 15.40 7.12 3.28
N THR A 15 16.06 6.65 2.21
CA THR A 15 17.40 7.10 1.82
C THR A 15 17.38 8.57 1.40
N CYS A 16 16.39 8.96 0.60
CA CYS A 16 16.19 10.35 0.18
C CYS A 16 16.01 11.30 1.38
N ILE A 17 15.23 10.89 2.37
CA ILE A 17 15.05 11.63 3.63
C ILE A 17 16.39 11.76 4.38
N TYR A 18 17.21 10.71 4.44
CA TYR A 18 18.51 10.75 5.10
C TYR A 18 19.44 11.78 4.44
N ASP A 19 19.58 11.74 3.12
CA ASP A 19 20.47 12.63 2.39
C ASP A 19 19.99 14.09 2.41
N ALA A 20 18.68 14.29 2.23
CA ALA A 20 18.05 15.60 2.36
C ALA A 20 18.24 16.20 3.77
N TRP A 21 18.11 15.37 4.80
CA TRP A 21 18.35 15.80 6.19
C TRP A 21 19.81 16.19 6.43
N SER A 22 20.73 15.36 5.94
CA SER A 22 22.18 15.63 6.06
C SER A 22 22.57 16.93 5.40
N TYR A 23 22.03 17.23 4.22
CA TYR A 23 22.22 18.49 3.54
C TYR A 23 21.59 19.67 4.31
N ALA A 24 20.37 19.48 4.82
CA ALA A 24 19.63 20.53 5.54
C ALA A 24 20.31 20.99 6.83
N LEU A 25 21.17 20.18 7.46
CA LEU A 25 21.94 20.57 8.64
C LEU A 25 22.87 21.76 8.38
N SER A 26 23.35 21.91 7.15
CA SER A 26 24.20 23.05 6.77
C SER A 26 23.47 24.13 5.99
N ALA A 27 22.47 23.76 5.16
CA ALA A 27 21.79 24.67 4.25
C ALA A 27 20.48 25.24 4.81
N GLY A 28 19.94 24.67 5.89
CA GLY A 28 18.61 24.97 6.41
C GLY A 28 17.52 24.11 5.76
N HIS A 29 16.56 23.68 6.58
CA HIS A 29 15.43 22.85 6.12
C HIS A 29 14.47 23.56 5.16
N GLU A 30 14.46 24.88 5.14
CA GLU A 30 13.67 25.72 4.23
C GLU A 30 14.21 25.69 2.79
N ASN A 31 15.46 25.30 2.60
CA ASN A 31 16.13 25.22 1.30
C ASN A 31 16.08 23.81 0.69
N VAL A 32 15.33 22.90 1.32
CA VAL A 32 15.19 21.50 0.93
C VAL A 32 13.74 21.18 0.64
N ARG A 33 13.51 20.46 -0.46
CA ARG A 33 12.22 19.84 -0.81
C ARG A 33 12.48 18.43 -1.32
N LEU A 34 11.52 17.54 -1.11
CA LEU A 34 11.59 16.16 -1.55
C LEU A 34 10.44 15.86 -2.49
N MET A 35 10.70 15.13 -3.56
CA MET A 35 9.69 14.76 -4.56
C MET A 35 9.94 13.32 -5.03
N PRO A 36 8.89 12.48 -5.09
CA PRO A 36 9.01 11.19 -5.73
C PRO A 36 9.05 11.33 -7.25
N GLU A 37 9.73 10.41 -7.91
CA GLU A 37 9.80 10.34 -9.37
C GLU A 37 8.59 9.61 -9.96
N PRO A 38 8.24 9.89 -11.24
CA PRO A 38 8.84 10.88 -12.13
C PRO A 38 8.43 12.32 -11.84
N VAL A 39 9.37 13.26 -12.01
CA VAL A 39 9.08 14.70 -11.88
C VAL A 39 8.57 15.23 -13.22
N TYR A 40 7.26 15.47 -13.31
CA TYR A 40 6.61 15.85 -14.58
C TYR A 40 6.84 17.32 -14.98
N GLN A 41 7.08 18.22 -14.04
CA GLN A 41 7.24 19.65 -14.27
C GLN A 41 8.44 20.20 -13.50
N PRO A 42 9.68 19.97 -13.97
CA PRO A 42 10.85 20.51 -13.31
C PRO A 42 10.93 22.05 -13.48
N SER A 43 11.32 22.74 -12.41
CA SER A 43 11.59 24.17 -12.43
C SER A 43 13.01 24.43 -12.93
N LEU A 44 13.19 25.48 -13.77
CA LEU A 44 14.49 25.87 -14.33
C LEU A 44 15.46 26.46 -13.28
N PHE A 45 14.96 26.86 -12.11
CA PHE A 45 15.76 27.55 -11.08
C PHE A 45 16.03 26.66 -9.86
N GLU A 46 15.74 25.36 -9.95
CA GLU A 46 15.90 24.41 -8.87
C GLU A 46 16.93 23.32 -9.26
N GLU A 47 17.73 22.89 -8.30
CA GLU A 47 18.70 21.83 -8.47
C GLU A 47 18.06 20.50 -8.05
N TYR A 48 17.99 19.54 -8.96
CA TYR A 48 17.44 18.21 -8.71
C TYR A 48 18.57 17.22 -8.48
N VAL A 49 18.46 16.45 -7.39
CA VAL A 49 19.43 15.42 -7.01
C VAL A 49 18.68 14.10 -6.84
N HIS A 50 18.93 13.15 -7.75
CA HIS A 50 18.43 11.80 -7.66
C HIS A 50 19.15 11.01 -6.57
N ILE A 51 18.40 10.24 -5.79
CA ILE A 51 18.92 9.42 -4.69
C ILE A 51 18.47 7.96 -4.91
N ASP A 52 19.47 7.09 -5.06
CA ASP A 52 19.28 5.65 -5.07
C ASP A 52 19.10 5.09 -3.65
N ALA A 53 18.43 3.94 -3.54
CA ALA A 53 18.23 3.26 -2.27
C ALA A 53 19.56 2.76 -1.66
N ASP A 54 19.73 3.00 -0.36
CA ASP A 54 20.90 2.57 0.44
C ASP A 54 20.39 1.91 1.74
N GLU A 55 20.61 0.62 1.85
CA GLU A 55 20.11 -0.20 2.97
C GLU A 55 20.60 0.28 4.34
N GLU A 56 21.87 0.73 4.44
CA GLU A 56 22.42 1.20 5.71
C GLU A 56 21.80 2.54 6.14
N LYS A 57 21.50 3.42 5.19
CA LYS A 57 20.79 4.67 5.48
C LYS A 57 19.34 4.39 5.90
N VAL A 58 18.66 3.47 5.22
CA VAL A 58 17.30 3.00 5.59
C VAL A 58 17.26 2.51 7.04
N LYS A 59 18.19 1.62 7.41
CA LYS A 59 18.29 1.08 8.78
C LYS A 59 18.49 2.19 9.82
N LYS A 60 19.35 3.19 9.51
CA LYS A 60 19.60 4.32 10.41
C LYS A 60 18.36 5.20 10.60
N VAL A 61 17.66 5.55 9.52
CA VAL A 61 16.45 6.37 9.58
C VAL A 61 15.34 5.64 10.34
N THR A 62 15.06 4.40 9.96
CA THR A 62 14.04 3.56 10.59
C THR A 62 14.28 3.43 12.10
N ARG A 63 15.50 3.07 12.51
CA ARG A 63 15.88 2.97 13.92
C ARG A 63 15.74 4.31 14.66
N SER A 64 16.10 5.43 14.01
CA SER A 64 15.96 6.76 14.60
C SER A 64 14.50 7.14 14.81
N ILE A 65 13.61 6.84 13.87
CA ILE A 65 12.17 7.06 13.97
C ILE A 65 11.61 6.24 15.14
N GLN A 66 11.83 4.94 15.13
CA GLN A 66 11.29 4.02 16.15
C GLN A 66 11.76 4.37 17.57
N SER A 67 13.03 4.72 17.74
CA SER A 67 13.60 5.01 19.04
C SER A 67 13.21 6.39 19.59
N LYS A 68 13.22 7.43 18.75
CA LYS A 68 13.05 8.83 19.17
C LYS A 68 11.60 9.31 19.09
N ILE A 69 10.85 8.87 18.07
CA ILE A 69 9.48 9.31 17.81
C ILE A 69 8.48 8.22 18.24
N GLY A 70 8.80 6.95 17.99
CA GLY A 70 8.00 5.79 18.40
C GLY A 70 7.48 4.95 17.23
N MET A 71 6.99 3.75 17.58
CA MET A 71 6.50 2.78 16.60
C MET A 71 5.22 3.28 15.89
N ASP A 72 4.35 3.98 16.59
CA ASP A 72 3.11 4.52 16.01
C ASP A 72 3.41 5.51 14.87
N ALA A 73 4.34 6.44 15.07
CA ALA A 73 4.82 7.35 14.03
C ALA A 73 5.46 6.59 12.86
N TYR A 74 6.24 5.55 13.15
CA TYR A 74 6.83 4.69 12.11
C TYR A 74 5.75 4.04 11.23
N ILE A 75 4.70 3.48 11.84
CA ILE A 75 3.58 2.88 11.10
C ILE A 75 2.89 3.92 10.21
N HIS A 76 2.66 5.14 10.69
CA HIS A 76 2.06 6.21 9.88
C HIS A 76 2.95 6.57 8.67
N ILE A 77 4.26 6.65 8.86
CA ILE A 77 5.22 6.90 7.78
C ILE A 77 5.21 5.75 6.77
N TYR A 78 5.23 4.49 7.24
CA TYR A 78 5.16 3.34 6.36
C TYR A 78 3.90 3.38 5.47
N TYR A 79 2.73 3.63 6.07
CA TYR A 79 1.50 3.81 5.30
C TYR A 79 1.56 5.00 4.33
N ALA A 80 2.25 6.07 4.68
CA ALA A 80 2.42 7.20 3.79
C ALA A 80 3.29 6.85 2.57
N CYS A 81 4.28 5.97 2.72
CA CYS A 81 5.06 5.46 1.58
C CYS A 81 4.22 4.60 0.62
N LEU A 82 3.15 3.97 1.11
CA LEU A 82 2.22 3.19 0.28
C LEU A 82 1.17 4.04 -0.43
N SER A 83 1.10 5.35 -0.14
CA SER A 83 0.11 6.24 -0.72
C SER A 83 0.34 6.47 -2.21
N LYS A 84 -0.76 6.56 -2.98
CA LYS A 84 -0.73 7.04 -4.37
C LYS A 84 -0.36 8.51 -4.51
N GLU A 85 -0.50 9.29 -3.44
CA GLU A 85 -0.17 10.72 -3.40
C GLU A 85 1.33 10.93 -3.23
N ASP A 86 1.81 12.12 -3.56
CA ASP A 86 3.20 12.52 -3.35
C ASP A 86 3.42 12.93 -1.89
N THR A 87 3.70 11.94 -1.06
CA THR A 87 3.79 12.11 0.40
C THR A 87 5.21 12.30 0.94
N LEU A 88 6.23 12.23 0.09
CA LEU A 88 7.62 12.24 0.52
C LEU A 88 8.00 13.53 1.29
N ASP A 89 7.54 14.68 0.80
CA ASP A 89 7.75 15.96 1.48
C ASP A 89 6.89 16.09 2.76
N ASP A 90 5.67 15.53 2.75
CA ASP A 90 4.81 15.45 3.94
C ASP A 90 5.49 14.64 5.06
N ILE A 91 6.10 13.49 4.71
CA ILE A 91 6.87 12.67 5.65
C ILE A 91 8.06 13.45 6.21
N TYR A 92 8.81 14.15 5.34
CA TYR A 92 9.97 14.93 5.76
C TYR A 92 9.57 16.05 6.74
N ARG A 93 8.51 16.79 6.45
CA ARG A 93 7.98 17.85 7.34
C ARG A 93 7.49 17.28 8.66
N PHE A 94 6.77 16.17 8.63
CA PHE A 94 6.35 15.47 9.84
C PHE A 94 7.56 15.04 10.68
N LEU A 95 8.61 14.50 10.09
CA LEU A 95 9.82 14.09 10.80
C LEU A 95 10.52 15.27 11.49
N ARG A 96 10.52 16.47 10.87
CA ARG A 96 11.06 17.69 11.50
C ARG A 96 10.33 18.03 12.80
N VAL A 97 9.01 17.92 12.80
CA VAL A 97 8.18 18.13 13.99
C VAL A 97 8.39 16.97 14.98
N GLY A 98 8.38 15.74 14.50
CA GLY A 98 8.53 14.54 15.32
C GLY A 98 9.84 14.47 16.08
N PHE A 99 10.97 14.76 15.45
CA PHE A 99 12.28 14.78 16.12
C PHE A 99 12.41 15.91 17.15
N ARG A 100 11.67 17.01 17.01
CA ARG A 100 11.61 18.10 17.97
C ARG A 100 10.72 17.77 19.18
N MET A 101 9.57 17.12 18.94
CA MET A 101 8.57 16.82 20.00
C MET A 101 8.81 15.47 20.67
N GLY A 102 9.45 14.52 19.98
CA GLY A 102 9.60 13.16 20.44
C GLY A 102 8.29 12.36 20.42
N LYS A 103 8.18 11.32 21.25
CA LYS A 103 7.06 10.38 21.31
C LYS A 103 5.65 11.01 21.41
N PRO A 104 5.44 12.14 22.10
CA PRO A 104 4.11 12.76 22.17
C PRO A 104 3.58 13.34 20.85
N VAL A 105 4.38 13.40 19.78
CA VAL A 105 3.99 14.03 18.52
C VAL A 105 2.67 13.52 17.97
N MET A 106 2.41 12.21 18.06
CA MET A 106 1.17 11.61 17.54
C MET A 106 -0.10 12.08 18.28
N GLN A 107 0.03 12.72 19.43
CA GLN A 107 -1.09 13.30 20.18
C GLN A 107 -1.32 14.77 19.83
N ALA A 108 -0.42 15.40 19.10
CA ALA A 108 -0.46 16.83 18.76
C ALA A 108 -1.33 17.10 17.51
N LEU A 109 -2.63 16.80 17.58
CA LEU A 109 -3.58 16.91 16.46
C LEU A 109 -3.79 18.34 15.95
N SER A 110 -3.38 19.35 16.70
CA SER A 110 -3.40 20.76 16.25
C SER A 110 -2.25 21.11 15.31
N VAL A 111 -1.26 20.22 15.16
CA VAL A 111 -0.11 20.41 14.28
C VAL A 111 -0.49 19.92 12.87
N PRO A 112 -0.42 20.78 11.84
CA PRO A 112 -0.87 20.41 10.49
C PRO A 112 -0.17 19.19 9.92
N GLU A 113 1.14 19.04 10.15
CA GLU A 113 1.93 17.92 9.65
C GLU A 113 1.49 16.59 10.30
N VAL A 114 1.10 16.61 11.58
CA VAL A 114 0.56 15.43 12.28
C VAL A 114 -0.81 15.06 11.73
N LEU A 115 -1.69 16.05 11.58
CA LEU A 115 -3.03 15.84 11.01
C LEU A 115 -2.94 15.28 9.60
N ARG A 116 -2.05 15.81 8.76
CA ARG A 116 -1.82 15.32 7.39
C ARG A 116 -1.39 13.85 7.38
N MET A 117 -0.45 13.46 8.24
CA MET A 117 -0.01 12.05 8.35
C MET A 117 -1.16 11.11 8.77
N MET A 118 -2.02 11.56 9.68
CA MET A 118 -3.21 10.78 10.08
C MET A 118 -4.22 10.62 8.95
N GLU A 119 -4.45 11.67 8.15
CA GLU A 119 -5.32 11.60 6.98
C GLU A 119 -4.81 10.62 5.94
N ILE A 120 -3.51 10.70 5.60
CA ILE A 120 -2.87 9.77 4.66
C ILE A 120 -3.01 8.33 5.16
N ARG A 121 -2.64 8.09 6.41
CA ARG A 121 -2.73 6.76 7.02
C ARG A 121 -4.16 6.21 6.99
N ARG A 122 -5.15 7.05 7.30
CA ARG A 122 -6.57 6.66 7.25
C ARG A 122 -7.00 6.31 5.83
N ASN A 123 -6.61 7.10 4.82
CA ASN A 123 -6.97 6.86 3.42
C ASN A 123 -6.40 5.53 2.91
N VAL A 124 -5.11 5.27 3.16
CA VAL A 124 -4.45 4.02 2.78
C VAL A 124 -5.04 2.83 3.56
N GLY A 125 -5.22 3.00 4.88
CA GLY A 125 -5.77 1.97 5.74
C GLY A 125 -7.21 1.58 5.41
N ASN A 126 -8.06 2.55 5.06
CA ASN A 126 -9.43 2.29 4.60
C ASN A 126 -9.44 1.48 3.29
N GLU A 127 -8.55 1.78 2.35
CA GLU A 127 -8.48 0.99 1.12
C GLU A 127 -8.02 -0.45 1.38
N ALA A 128 -6.98 -0.64 2.20
CA ALA A 128 -6.56 -1.98 2.62
C ALA A 128 -7.69 -2.74 3.32
N HIS A 129 -8.45 -2.05 4.18
CA HIS A 129 -9.60 -2.64 4.87
C HIS A 129 -10.67 -3.11 3.90
N TYR A 130 -11.06 -2.29 2.91
CA TYR A 130 -12.02 -2.70 1.88
C TYR A 130 -11.55 -3.93 1.11
N PHE A 131 -10.28 -4.01 0.73
CA PHE A 131 -9.79 -5.19 0.02
C PHE A 131 -9.75 -6.44 0.92
N ARG A 132 -9.52 -6.32 2.23
CA ARG A 132 -9.67 -7.45 3.16
C ARG A 132 -11.09 -7.99 3.23
N GLU A 133 -12.10 -7.11 3.10
CA GLU A 133 -13.51 -7.51 3.14
C GLU A 133 -14.01 -8.07 1.79
N PHE A 134 -13.52 -7.50 0.68
CA PHE A 134 -14.11 -7.75 -0.64
C PHE A 134 -13.20 -8.51 -1.61
N ALA A 135 -11.99 -8.88 -1.23
CA ALA A 135 -11.15 -9.76 -2.05
C ALA A 135 -11.86 -11.10 -2.31
N ARG A 136 -11.83 -11.54 -3.56
CA ARG A 136 -12.39 -12.82 -3.99
C ARG A 136 -11.28 -13.64 -4.63
N PHE A 137 -11.12 -14.84 -4.13
CA PHE A 137 -10.15 -15.79 -4.65
C PHE A 137 -10.86 -16.76 -5.59
N HIS A 138 -10.20 -17.10 -6.69
CA HIS A 138 -10.53 -18.27 -7.48
C HIS A 138 -9.44 -19.33 -7.33
N SER A 139 -9.80 -20.58 -7.53
CA SER A 139 -8.85 -21.68 -7.38
C SER A 139 -8.30 -22.12 -8.74
N ILE A 140 -6.99 -22.32 -8.82
CA ILE A 140 -6.35 -22.98 -9.95
C ILE A 140 -6.05 -24.43 -9.55
N ASP A 141 -6.67 -25.37 -10.27
CA ASP A 141 -6.50 -26.82 -10.05
C ASP A 141 -6.74 -27.29 -8.59
N ASN A 142 -7.55 -26.56 -7.84
CA ASN A 142 -7.79 -26.77 -6.40
C ASN A 142 -6.50 -26.80 -5.55
N GLN A 143 -5.44 -26.14 -6.00
CA GLN A 143 -4.13 -26.14 -5.31
C GLN A 143 -3.67 -24.75 -4.92
N VAL A 144 -3.97 -23.74 -5.72
CA VAL A 144 -3.53 -22.36 -5.46
C VAL A 144 -4.72 -21.42 -5.58
N TYR A 145 -4.85 -20.53 -4.62
CA TYR A 145 -5.87 -19.47 -4.63
C TYR A 145 -5.29 -18.19 -5.21
N VAL A 146 -5.94 -17.60 -6.20
CA VAL A 146 -5.49 -16.37 -6.85
C VAL A 146 -6.56 -15.29 -6.69
N CYS A 147 -6.12 -14.08 -6.35
CA CYS A 147 -6.95 -12.90 -6.22
C CYS A 147 -6.35 -11.74 -7.02
N HIS A 148 -7.13 -11.15 -7.91
CA HIS A 148 -6.78 -9.95 -8.65
C HIS A 148 -7.37 -8.72 -7.98
N LEU A 149 -6.55 -7.67 -7.82
CA LEU A 149 -6.96 -6.39 -7.24
C LEU A 149 -6.41 -5.23 -8.06
N GLU A 150 -7.13 -4.10 -8.05
CA GLU A 150 -6.71 -2.85 -8.69
C GLU A 150 -6.70 -1.70 -7.67
N PRO A 151 -5.83 -1.75 -6.67
CA PRO A 151 -5.77 -0.73 -5.64
C PRO A 151 -5.20 0.59 -6.19
N LYS A 152 -5.66 1.72 -5.63
CA LYS A 152 -5.06 3.03 -5.90
C LYS A 152 -3.75 3.20 -5.14
N ASN A 153 -3.78 2.87 -3.84
CA ASN A 153 -2.58 2.85 -3.00
C ASN A 153 -1.89 1.48 -3.09
N ASP A 154 -0.65 1.40 -2.72
CA ASP A 154 0.13 0.16 -2.73
C ASP A 154 -0.15 -0.69 -1.48
N VAL A 155 -1.31 -1.37 -1.45
CA VAL A 155 -1.83 -1.98 -0.23
C VAL A 155 -1.87 -3.51 -0.23
N ILE A 156 -1.47 -4.18 -1.32
CA ILE A 156 -1.64 -5.65 -1.38
C ILE A 156 -0.79 -6.40 -0.36
N THR A 157 0.34 -5.85 0.07
CA THR A 157 1.15 -6.41 1.16
C THR A 157 0.36 -6.42 2.48
N LEU A 158 -0.33 -5.31 2.80
CA LEU A 158 -1.18 -5.22 3.99
C LEU A 158 -2.40 -6.14 3.92
N VAL A 159 -2.90 -6.40 2.70
CA VAL A 159 -4.01 -7.34 2.46
C VAL A 159 -3.52 -8.78 2.59
N ALA A 160 -2.34 -9.09 2.05
CA ALA A 160 -1.77 -10.44 2.08
C ALA A 160 -1.47 -10.91 3.51
N GLU A 161 -0.95 -10.05 4.39
CA GLU A 161 -0.77 -10.38 5.81
C GLU A 161 -2.06 -10.88 6.47
N HIS A 162 -3.19 -10.21 6.19
CA HIS A 162 -4.49 -10.63 6.71
C HIS A 162 -4.90 -12.03 6.22
N PHE A 163 -4.65 -12.34 4.94
CA PHE A 163 -5.00 -13.64 4.38
C PHE A 163 -4.01 -14.73 4.79
N ALA A 164 -2.75 -14.42 5.05
CA ALA A 164 -1.80 -15.37 5.63
C ALA A 164 -2.24 -15.85 7.01
N ASP A 165 -2.82 -14.96 7.82
CA ASP A 165 -3.40 -15.33 9.12
C ASP A 165 -4.69 -16.15 8.99
N ARG A 166 -5.50 -15.91 7.97
CA ARG A 166 -6.79 -16.61 7.76
C ARG A 166 -6.67 -17.93 7.03
N MET A 167 -5.69 -18.07 6.16
CA MET A 167 -5.44 -19.23 5.31
C MET A 167 -3.98 -19.73 5.48
N PRO A 168 -3.55 -20.03 6.72
CA PRO A 168 -2.14 -20.33 7.01
C PRO A 168 -1.64 -21.64 6.39
N SER A 169 -2.55 -22.50 5.92
CA SER A 169 -2.25 -23.79 5.30
C SER A 169 -2.46 -23.83 3.78
N GLU A 170 -2.81 -22.69 3.18
CA GLU A 170 -3.13 -22.62 1.76
C GLU A 170 -2.07 -21.86 0.97
N TYR A 171 -1.79 -22.32 -0.25
CA TYR A 171 -1.02 -21.52 -1.22
C TYR A 171 -1.93 -20.46 -1.83
N PHE A 172 -1.52 -19.21 -1.74
CA PHE A 172 -2.28 -18.15 -2.41
C PHE A 172 -1.38 -17.08 -3.02
N MET A 173 -1.95 -16.33 -3.96
CA MET A 173 -1.34 -15.19 -4.61
C MET A 173 -2.34 -14.04 -4.67
N ILE A 174 -1.91 -12.84 -4.26
CA ILE A 174 -2.68 -11.60 -4.43
C ILE A 174 -1.91 -10.72 -5.41
N ILE A 175 -2.55 -10.33 -6.50
CA ILE A 175 -1.95 -9.62 -7.62
C ILE A 175 -2.45 -8.17 -7.63
N ASP A 176 -1.52 -7.22 -7.72
CA ASP A 176 -1.81 -5.82 -8.06
C ASP A 176 -1.73 -5.66 -9.59
N ASP A 177 -2.87 -5.60 -10.23
CA ASP A 177 -2.97 -5.47 -11.69
C ASP A 177 -2.49 -4.11 -12.20
N ASN A 178 -2.51 -3.07 -11.36
CA ASN A 178 -2.06 -1.73 -11.72
C ASN A 178 -0.52 -1.62 -11.72
N ARG A 179 0.14 -2.35 -10.80
CA ARG A 179 1.60 -2.29 -10.59
C ARG A 179 2.32 -3.51 -11.14
N SER A 180 1.57 -4.53 -11.61
CA SER A 180 2.08 -5.77 -12.20
C SER A 180 3.01 -6.54 -11.25
N TYR A 181 2.66 -6.61 -9.96
CA TYR A 181 3.37 -7.46 -9.01
C TYR A 181 2.41 -8.29 -8.16
N ALA A 182 2.90 -9.34 -7.55
CA ALA A 182 2.14 -10.22 -6.70
C ALA A 182 2.80 -10.42 -5.33
N VAL A 183 1.96 -10.60 -4.32
CA VAL A 183 2.36 -11.18 -3.03
C VAL A 183 1.95 -12.64 -3.02
N ILE A 184 2.93 -13.53 -2.80
CA ILE A 184 2.78 -14.98 -2.85
C ILE A 184 2.94 -15.52 -1.44
N HIS A 185 1.97 -16.34 -1.00
CA HIS A 185 2.07 -17.14 0.21
C HIS A 185 2.54 -18.54 -0.17
N ASP A 186 3.81 -18.85 0.13
CA ASP A 186 4.41 -20.14 -0.15
C ASP A 186 4.67 -20.90 1.16
N LEU A 187 3.97 -21.99 1.36
CA LEU A 187 4.08 -22.82 2.57
C LEU A 187 5.48 -23.41 2.77
N LYS A 188 6.28 -23.50 1.71
CA LYS A 188 7.66 -24.01 1.75
C LYS A 188 8.67 -22.94 2.16
N ASP A 189 8.32 -21.67 2.01
CA ASP A 189 9.18 -20.56 2.43
C ASP A 189 9.03 -20.31 3.94
N THR A 190 9.87 -20.96 4.72
CA THR A 190 9.87 -20.85 6.19
C THR A 190 10.69 -19.67 6.70
N GLU A 191 11.46 -19.00 5.82
CA GLU A 191 12.31 -17.86 6.18
C GLU A 191 11.58 -16.52 6.00
N ALA A 192 10.62 -16.43 5.04
CA ALA A 192 9.86 -15.23 4.81
C ALA A 192 8.88 -14.94 5.94
N TYR A 193 8.73 -13.65 6.27
CA TYR A 193 7.73 -13.18 7.25
C TYR A 193 6.32 -13.59 6.81
N HIS A 194 5.59 -14.29 7.65
CA HIS A 194 4.30 -14.91 7.31
C HIS A 194 4.33 -15.77 6.03
N LYS A 195 5.48 -16.30 5.62
CA LYS A 195 5.67 -17.04 4.36
C LYS A 195 5.25 -16.24 3.13
N LEU A 196 5.35 -14.91 3.19
CA LEU A 196 4.99 -14.00 2.13
C LEU A 196 6.24 -13.51 1.38
N SER A 197 6.21 -13.60 0.06
CA SER A 197 7.23 -13.07 -0.81
C SER A 197 6.61 -12.16 -1.88
N ILE A 198 7.36 -11.14 -2.32
CA ILE A 198 6.92 -10.20 -3.36
C ILE A 198 7.62 -10.60 -4.67
N ARG A 199 6.84 -10.64 -5.75
CA ARG A 199 7.36 -10.96 -7.08
C ARG A 199 6.81 -10.00 -8.12
N GLN A 200 7.72 -9.38 -8.88
CA GLN A 200 7.33 -8.62 -10.08
C GLN A 200 6.87 -9.59 -11.18
N LEU A 201 5.77 -9.25 -11.85
CA LEU A 201 5.20 -10.06 -12.92
C LEU A 201 5.49 -9.43 -14.28
N GLU A 202 5.92 -10.27 -15.22
CA GLU A 202 6.04 -9.86 -16.62
C GLU A 202 4.64 -9.67 -17.24
N PRO A 203 4.47 -8.74 -18.21
CA PRO A 203 3.17 -8.47 -18.81
C PRO A 203 2.48 -9.71 -19.39
N ALA A 204 3.24 -10.62 -19.99
CA ALA A 204 2.72 -11.88 -20.55
C ALA A 204 2.25 -12.85 -19.45
N GLU A 205 2.92 -12.85 -18.30
CA GLU A 205 2.57 -13.66 -17.14
C GLU A 205 1.29 -13.13 -16.48
N LEU A 206 1.22 -11.81 -16.25
CA LEU A 206 0.02 -11.14 -15.75
C LEU A 206 -1.21 -11.42 -16.62
N GLN A 207 -1.05 -11.35 -17.94
CA GLN A 207 -2.15 -11.64 -18.86
C GLN A 207 -2.62 -13.09 -18.78
N LYS A 208 -1.72 -14.05 -18.62
CA LYS A 208 -2.07 -15.47 -18.41
C LYS A 208 -2.83 -15.66 -17.10
N LEU A 209 -2.39 -15.01 -16.02
CA LEU A 209 -3.04 -15.09 -14.72
C LEU A 209 -4.46 -14.49 -14.76
N LYS A 210 -4.67 -13.38 -15.47
CA LYS A 210 -6.01 -12.82 -15.71
C LYS A 210 -6.96 -13.78 -16.41
N GLN A 211 -6.46 -14.55 -17.38
CA GLN A 211 -7.29 -15.55 -18.06
C GLN A 211 -7.76 -16.68 -17.12
N THR A 212 -7.06 -16.92 -16.02
CA THR A 212 -7.48 -17.95 -15.05
C THR A 212 -8.73 -17.55 -14.27
N GLU A 213 -9.08 -16.27 -14.20
CA GLU A 213 -10.35 -15.82 -13.60
C GLU A 213 -11.58 -16.35 -14.37
N GLU A 214 -11.42 -16.67 -15.66
CA GLU A 214 -12.51 -17.21 -16.49
C GLU A 214 -12.69 -18.73 -16.31
N TYR A 215 -11.79 -19.41 -15.61
CA TYR A 215 -11.87 -20.86 -15.42
C TYR A 215 -13.08 -21.21 -14.58
N PRO A 216 -13.79 -22.34 -14.95
CA PRO A 216 -14.93 -22.81 -14.17
C PRO A 216 -14.51 -23.14 -12.75
N ASP A 217 -15.10 -22.44 -11.79
CA ASP A 217 -14.94 -22.70 -10.36
C ASP A 217 -16.32 -22.99 -9.76
N ALA A 218 -16.51 -24.21 -9.26
CA ALA A 218 -17.76 -24.66 -8.66
C ALA A 218 -18.18 -23.80 -7.46
N TYR A 219 -17.21 -23.31 -6.67
CA TYR A 219 -17.47 -22.49 -5.50
C TYR A 219 -17.94 -21.08 -5.88
N ARG A 220 -17.47 -20.51 -7.00
CA ARG A 220 -17.98 -19.22 -7.53
C ARG A 220 -19.45 -19.31 -7.89
N GLY A 221 -19.84 -20.37 -8.58
CA GLY A 221 -21.24 -20.62 -8.93
C GLY A 221 -22.13 -20.80 -7.70
N LEU A 222 -21.68 -21.56 -6.72
CA LEU A 222 -22.36 -21.75 -5.44
C LEU A 222 -22.48 -20.43 -4.66
N TRP A 223 -21.43 -19.64 -4.60
CA TRP A 223 -21.44 -18.33 -3.94
C TRP A 223 -22.46 -17.38 -4.59
N LYS A 224 -22.47 -17.29 -5.92
CA LYS A 224 -23.45 -16.46 -6.64
C LYS A 224 -24.86 -16.89 -6.36
N THR A 225 -25.16 -18.20 -6.46
CA THR A 225 -26.46 -18.76 -6.13
C THR A 225 -26.88 -18.46 -4.70
N PHE A 226 -25.96 -18.62 -3.75
CA PHE A 226 -26.21 -18.29 -2.34
C PHE A 226 -26.52 -16.81 -2.18
N PHE A 227 -25.69 -15.91 -2.73
CA PHE A 227 -25.89 -14.46 -2.66
C PHE A 227 -27.26 -14.03 -3.20
N ASP A 228 -27.65 -14.56 -4.35
CA ASP A 228 -28.95 -14.26 -4.98
C ASP A 228 -30.13 -14.80 -4.16
N THR A 229 -29.94 -15.95 -3.52
CA THR A 229 -31.01 -16.64 -2.77
C THR A 229 -31.28 -16.02 -1.40
N ILE A 230 -30.22 -15.56 -0.70
CA ILE A 230 -30.38 -14.97 0.64
C ILE A 230 -30.83 -13.50 0.59
N GLY A 231 -30.80 -12.89 -0.59
CA GLY A 231 -31.18 -11.49 -0.79
C GLY A 231 -32.68 -11.27 -0.48
N ILE A 232 -32.96 -10.44 0.53
CA ILE A 232 -34.34 -10.02 0.83
C ILE A 232 -34.63 -8.77 0.02
N GLU A 233 -35.46 -8.89 -1.02
CA GLU A 233 -35.72 -7.82 -1.99
C GLU A 233 -36.25 -6.54 -1.31
N GLN A 234 -37.17 -6.69 -0.29
CA GLN A 234 -37.71 -5.56 0.46
C GLN A 234 -36.64 -4.78 1.27
N ARG A 235 -35.46 -5.36 1.49
CA ARG A 235 -34.30 -4.73 2.17
C ARG A 235 -33.24 -4.23 1.19
N ARG A 236 -33.44 -4.43 -0.11
CA ARG A 236 -32.50 -4.00 -1.13
C ARG A 236 -32.36 -2.47 -1.11
N ASN A 237 -31.16 -1.99 -0.82
CA ASN A 237 -30.82 -0.58 -0.78
C ASN A 237 -29.54 -0.31 -1.56
N PRO A 238 -29.63 -0.04 -2.89
CA PRO A 238 -28.45 0.15 -3.74
C PRO A 238 -27.57 1.34 -3.33
N LYS A 239 -28.16 2.37 -2.71
CA LYS A 239 -27.39 3.53 -2.21
C LYS A 239 -26.53 3.14 -1.00
N CYS A 240 -27.10 2.44 -0.05
CA CYS A 240 -26.38 1.92 1.11
C CYS A 240 -25.28 0.94 0.67
N GLN A 241 -25.61 0.03 -0.23
CA GLN A 241 -24.66 -0.96 -0.78
C GLN A 241 -23.47 -0.28 -1.48
N ARG A 242 -23.69 0.79 -2.28
CA ARG A 242 -22.61 1.54 -2.92
C ARG A 242 -21.76 2.33 -1.94
N ASN A 243 -22.34 2.78 -0.83
CA ASN A 243 -21.56 3.47 0.22
C ASN A 243 -20.66 2.49 0.98
N LEU A 244 -21.14 1.27 1.27
CA LEU A 244 -20.37 0.23 1.97
C LEU A 244 -19.34 -0.43 1.04
N MET A 245 -19.74 -0.72 -0.19
CA MET A 245 -18.89 -1.31 -1.23
C MET A 245 -18.90 -0.44 -2.48
N PRO A 246 -17.93 0.48 -2.64
CA PRO A 246 -17.81 1.35 -3.81
C PRO A 246 -17.73 0.57 -5.12
N ILE A 247 -18.33 1.09 -6.20
CA ILE A 247 -18.40 0.41 -7.52
C ILE A 247 -17.02 -0.06 -7.99
N ARG A 248 -15.97 0.75 -7.77
CA ARG A 248 -14.59 0.41 -8.14
C ARG A 248 -14.04 -0.87 -7.47
N MET A 249 -14.64 -1.30 -6.35
CA MET A 249 -14.24 -2.50 -5.62
C MET A 249 -14.98 -3.76 -6.12
N ARG A 250 -15.95 -3.60 -7.02
CA ARG A 250 -16.80 -4.69 -7.51
C ARG A 250 -16.23 -5.43 -8.72
N LYS A 251 -15.20 -4.87 -9.35
CA LYS A 251 -14.66 -5.38 -10.63
C LYS A 251 -14.32 -6.87 -10.59
N HIS A 252 -13.73 -7.33 -9.49
CA HIS A 252 -13.33 -8.75 -9.30
C HIS A 252 -14.25 -9.50 -8.34
N THR A 253 -15.45 -8.97 -8.05
CA THR A 253 -16.41 -9.62 -7.16
C THR A 253 -17.50 -10.34 -7.97
N VAL A 254 -17.52 -11.65 -7.84
CA VAL A 254 -18.34 -12.56 -8.63
C VAL A 254 -19.83 -12.20 -8.62
N GLU A 255 -20.32 -11.77 -7.46
CA GLU A 255 -21.72 -11.38 -7.23
C GLU A 255 -22.14 -10.11 -7.99
N PHE A 256 -21.21 -9.35 -8.54
CA PHE A 256 -21.47 -8.08 -9.25
C PHE A 256 -20.91 -8.03 -10.67
N MET A 257 -20.35 -9.13 -11.19
CA MET A 257 -19.74 -9.16 -12.53
C MET A 257 -20.75 -8.95 -13.67
N ASP A 258 -22.05 -9.17 -13.43
CA ASP A 258 -23.11 -9.00 -14.42
C ASP A 258 -23.86 -7.65 -14.26
N GLU A 259 -23.48 -6.76 -13.33
CA GLU A 259 -24.01 -5.41 -13.17
C GLU A 259 -23.16 -4.38 -13.93
#